data_bf2558e534380f74ae5baf036aa6588e
#
_entry.id   bf2558e534380f74ae5baf036aa6588e
#
_cell.length_a   1.000
_cell.length_b   1.000
_cell.length_c   1.000
_cell.angle_alpha   90.00
_cell.angle_beta   90.00
_cell.angle_gamma   90.00
#
_symmetry.space_group_name_H-M   'P 1'
#
loop_
_entity.id
_entity.type
_entity.pdbx_description
1 polymer ?
#
loop_
_entity_poly.entity_id
_entity_poly.type
_entity_poly.pdbx_seq_one_letter_code
_entity_poly.pdbx_strand_id
1 'polypeptide(L)'
;MISNTYKIELPYASVFKESWCLVDIETEGRFWRTSRLLAARVITYGSPLEEYEWIAERESDEYDILSELAQVLMRSSCILTFNGNSFDLPHLRKKYQAYRAQDPTKGKKTLDLMRALMPYKFMFELQSYRLADYLSLFHGKYDIRNDAEGALLVSSLLELSNLFTLPDTSCEAGMLEQEGESKKIFRAKWKTPDEMPIAIEIFDEVFHLTSCGSYVRLEITCDGSVLRRYYIDYENYDFLLAEGYAAHRSLTAYVADDRKEKAVRTNCFSLIPVSSVFPDRPDRLKKYIQSVLVYMKRGIDRPFDIEDPV
;
A
#
# COMPACT_ATOMS: atom_id res chain seq x y z
N MET A 1 13.09 -32.82 -14.51
CA MET A 1 12.96 -31.62 -13.66
C MET A 1 14.30 -30.92 -13.59
N ILE A 2 14.31 -29.62 -13.84
CA ILE A 2 15.44 -28.74 -13.58
C ILE A 2 15.21 -28.09 -12.23
N SER A 3 16.22 -28.08 -11.36
CA SER A 3 16.17 -27.43 -10.04
C SER A 3 17.39 -26.51 -9.91
N ASN A 4 17.15 -25.25 -9.66
CA ASN A 4 18.18 -24.23 -9.55
C ASN A 4 18.05 -23.46 -8.22
N THR A 5 19.18 -22.95 -7.73
CA THR A 5 19.19 -22.02 -6.59
C THR A 5 20.02 -20.80 -6.94
N TYR A 6 19.43 -19.62 -6.75
CA TYR A 6 20.05 -18.33 -7.05
C TYR A 6 20.16 -17.47 -5.79
N LYS A 7 21.16 -16.60 -5.76
CA LYS A 7 21.27 -15.55 -4.77
C LYS A 7 20.73 -14.25 -5.36
N ILE A 8 19.93 -13.54 -4.60
CA ILE A 8 19.29 -12.29 -5.01
C ILE A 8 19.76 -11.16 -4.11
N GLU A 9 20.17 -10.07 -4.73
CA GLU A 9 20.50 -8.81 -4.07
C GLU A 9 19.53 -7.75 -4.61
N LEU A 10 18.38 -7.60 -3.99
CA LEU A 10 17.44 -6.52 -4.27
C LEU A 10 17.45 -5.52 -3.13
N PRO A 11 17.61 -4.22 -3.42
CA PRO A 11 17.38 -3.18 -2.43
C PRO A 11 15.90 -3.19 -2.03
N TYR A 12 15.62 -2.75 -0.81
CA TYR A 12 14.25 -2.62 -0.28
C TYR A 12 13.51 -3.94 0.08
N ALA A 13 14.25 -5.00 0.38
CA ALA A 13 13.66 -6.22 0.95
C ALA A 13 13.26 -6.07 2.44
N SER A 14 13.21 -4.85 2.96
CA SER A 14 12.92 -4.55 4.39
C SER A 14 11.57 -5.09 4.87
N VAL A 15 10.61 -5.21 3.95
CA VAL A 15 9.28 -5.80 4.25
C VAL A 15 9.36 -7.31 4.39
N PHE A 16 10.38 -7.94 3.79
CA PHE A 16 10.58 -9.37 3.78
C PHE A 16 11.29 -9.81 5.07
N LYS A 17 10.59 -10.55 5.92
CA LYS A 17 11.04 -10.88 7.29
C LYS A 17 11.52 -12.30 7.40
N GLU A 18 12.32 -12.57 8.43
CA GLU A 18 12.74 -13.91 8.79
C GLU A 18 11.54 -14.88 8.83
N SER A 19 11.76 -16.08 8.35
CA SER A 19 10.74 -17.13 8.20
C SER A 19 9.59 -16.83 7.21
N TRP A 20 9.73 -15.82 6.36
CA TRP A 20 8.81 -15.57 5.26
C TRP A 20 9.34 -16.18 3.96
N CYS A 21 8.44 -16.52 3.05
CA CYS A 21 8.78 -16.84 1.67
C CYS A 21 7.80 -16.19 0.71
N LEU A 22 8.29 -15.86 -0.49
CA LEU A 22 7.47 -15.42 -1.61
C LEU A 22 7.34 -16.60 -2.56
N VAL A 23 6.13 -16.88 -3.03
CA VAL A 23 5.80 -18.02 -3.90
C VAL A 23 5.16 -17.50 -5.17
N ASP A 24 5.60 -18.05 -6.30
CA ASP A 24 5.04 -17.88 -7.61
C ASP A 24 5.01 -19.22 -8.34
N ILE A 25 3.94 -19.50 -9.10
CA ILE A 25 3.84 -20.72 -9.90
C ILE A 25 3.39 -20.43 -11.32
N GLU A 26 3.88 -21.21 -12.26
CA GLU A 26 3.43 -21.23 -13.64
C GLU A 26 2.75 -22.57 -13.97
N THR A 27 1.65 -22.48 -14.69
CA THR A 27 0.84 -23.64 -15.06
C THR A 27 0.39 -23.58 -16.51
N GLU A 28 0.06 -24.72 -17.11
CA GLU A 28 -0.48 -24.79 -18.47
C GLU A 28 -1.81 -24.03 -18.66
N GLY A 29 -2.54 -23.81 -17.56
CA GLY A 29 -3.83 -23.13 -17.59
C GLY A 29 -4.40 -22.89 -16.19
N ARG A 30 -5.60 -22.32 -16.13
CA ARG A 30 -6.23 -21.87 -14.89
C ARG A 30 -6.87 -23.01 -14.06
N PHE A 31 -7.22 -24.13 -14.69
CA PHE A 31 -7.97 -25.19 -14.02
C PHE A 31 -7.03 -26.27 -13.49
N TRP A 32 -6.85 -26.33 -12.18
CA TRP A 32 -5.94 -27.26 -11.51
C TRP A 32 -6.11 -28.74 -11.90
N ARG A 33 -7.33 -29.16 -12.33
CA ARG A 33 -7.61 -30.55 -12.71
C ARG A 33 -6.97 -30.93 -14.05
N THR A 34 -6.89 -29.97 -14.96
CA THR A 34 -6.44 -30.20 -16.34
C THR A 34 -5.11 -29.53 -16.63
N SER A 35 -4.65 -28.66 -15.74
CA SER A 35 -3.44 -27.88 -15.93
C SER A 35 -2.31 -28.47 -15.09
N ARG A 36 -1.20 -28.74 -15.74
CA ARG A 36 0.03 -29.16 -15.12
C ARG A 36 0.78 -27.96 -14.54
N LEU A 37 1.49 -28.19 -13.44
CA LEU A 37 2.48 -27.25 -12.92
C LEU A 37 3.70 -27.26 -13.86
N LEU A 38 4.03 -26.12 -14.45
CA LEU A 38 5.17 -25.97 -15.36
C LEU A 38 6.42 -25.50 -14.62
N ALA A 39 6.25 -24.57 -13.68
CA ALA A 39 7.33 -24.09 -12.83
C ALA A 39 6.80 -23.69 -11.45
N ALA A 40 7.69 -23.72 -10.49
CA ALA A 40 7.48 -23.10 -9.18
C ALA A 40 8.74 -22.34 -8.79
N ARG A 41 8.55 -21.19 -8.18
CA ARG A 41 9.64 -20.35 -7.65
C ARG A 41 9.32 -19.96 -6.21
N VAL A 42 10.34 -20.03 -5.37
CA VAL A 42 10.24 -19.59 -3.98
C VAL A 42 11.47 -18.75 -3.63
N ILE A 43 11.22 -17.54 -3.18
CA ILE A 43 12.27 -16.70 -2.60
C ILE A 43 12.15 -16.80 -1.08
N THR A 44 13.24 -17.13 -0.40
CA THR A 44 13.29 -17.22 1.07
C THR A 44 14.11 -16.09 1.66
N TYR A 45 13.75 -15.70 2.89
CA TYR A 45 14.52 -14.74 3.64
C TYR A 45 15.93 -15.27 3.92
N GLY A 46 16.92 -14.41 3.72
CA GLY A 46 18.33 -14.68 3.94
C GLY A 46 19.17 -13.44 3.69
N SER A 47 20.49 -13.54 3.86
CA SER A 47 21.43 -12.48 3.52
C SER A 47 22.65 -13.09 2.82
N PRO A 48 22.65 -13.16 1.48
CA PRO A 48 21.64 -12.72 0.51
C PRO A 48 20.36 -13.57 0.56
N LEU A 49 19.28 -13.08 -0.08
CA LEU A 49 18.06 -13.85 -0.29
C LEU A 49 18.35 -15.03 -1.23
N GLU A 50 17.64 -16.13 -1.04
CA GLU A 50 17.78 -17.31 -1.88
C GLU A 50 16.49 -17.57 -2.66
N GLU A 51 16.61 -17.74 -3.96
CA GLU A 51 15.54 -18.18 -4.85
C GLU A 51 15.76 -19.63 -5.23
N TYR A 52 14.73 -20.42 -5.03
CA TYR A 52 14.61 -21.81 -5.49
C TYR A 52 13.69 -21.82 -6.70
N GLU A 53 14.15 -22.41 -7.80
CA GLU A 53 13.40 -22.55 -9.04
C GLU A 53 13.34 -24.02 -9.45
N TRP A 54 12.14 -24.50 -9.77
CA TRP A 54 11.88 -25.81 -10.33
C TRP A 54 11.12 -25.67 -11.63
N ILE A 55 11.60 -26.34 -12.68
CA ILE A 55 10.97 -26.32 -14.01
C ILE A 55 10.70 -27.76 -14.41
N ALA A 56 9.46 -28.05 -14.78
CA ALA A 56 9.04 -29.37 -15.27
C ALA A 56 9.47 -29.54 -16.73
N GLU A 57 10.24 -30.59 -17.00
CA GLU A 57 10.59 -31.02 -18.36
C GLU A 57 9.60 -32.09 -18.87
N ARG A 58 9.04 -32.87 -17.95
CA ARG A 58 8.08 -33.94 -18.22
C ARG A 58 6.87 -33.84 -17.32
N GLU A 59 5.79 -34.46 -17.74
CA GLU A 59 4.56 -34.51 -16.93
C GLU A 59 4.77 -35.17 -15.56
N SER A 60 5.63 -36.19 -15.50
CA SER A 60 5.99 -36.91 -14.27
C SER A 60 6.68 -36.04 -13.22
N ASP A 61 7.28 -34.90 -13.60
CA ASP A 61 8.09 -34.06 -12.73
C ASP A 61 7.22 -33.22 -11.75
N GLU A 62 5.92 -33.11 -12.00
CA GLU A 62 5.02 -32.31 -11.15
C GLU A 62 5.04 -32.74 -9.68
N TYR A 63 5.03 -34.09 -9.44
CA TYR A 63 5.07 -34.60 -8.08
C TYR A 63 6.38 -34.31 -7.36
N ASP A 64 7.50 -34.39 -8.05
CA ASP A 64 8.82 -34.10 -7.49
C ASP A 64 8.95 -32.63 -7.16
N ILE A 65 8.48 -31.74 -8.06
CA ILE A 65 8.41 -30.29 -7.82
C ILE A 65 7.59 -30.00 -6.57
N LEU A 66 6.39 -30.56 -6.45
CA LEU A 66 5.53 -30.35 -5.28
C LEU A 66 6.19 -30.85 -4.00
N SER A 67 6.94 -31.96 -4.06
CA SER A 67 7.63 -32.56 -2.90
C SER A 67 8.77 -31.62 -2.41
N GLU A 68 9.61 -31.11 -3.32
CA GLU A 68 10.70 -30.20 -2.97
C GLU A 68 10.17 -28.83 -2.52
N LEU A 69 9.17 -28.29 -3.24
CA LEU A 69 8.47 -27.06 -2.87
C LEU A 69 7.91 -27.15 -1.44
N ALA A 70 7.30 -28.30 -1.07
CA ALA A 70 6.78 -28.49 0.27
C ALA A 70 7.86 -28.36 1.34
N GLN A 71 9.06 -28.92 1.10
CA GLN A 71 10.16 -28.84 2.06
C GLN A 71 10.60 -27.41 2.34
N VAL A 72 10.63 -26.54 1.31
CA VAL A 72 10.97 -25.13 1.46
C VAL A 72 9.84 -24.39 2.17
N LEU A 73 8.59 -24.59 1.74
CA LEU A 73 7.43 -23.93 2.33
C LEU A 73 7.24 -24.28 3.80
N MET A 74 7.54 -25.53 4.22
CA MET A 74 7.39 -25.94 5.62
C MET A 74 8.24 -25.11 6.59
N ARG A 75 9.35 -24.55 6.13
CA ARG A 75 10.25 -23.71 6.95
C ARG A 75 9.73 -22.30 7.16
N SER A 76 8.74 -21.88 6.38
CA SER A 76 8.20 -20.51 6.41
C SER A 76 6.97 -20.41 7.30
N SER A 77 6.79 -19.28 7.99
CA SER A 77 5.60 -18.98 8.81
C SER A 77 4.57 -18.15 8.04
N CYS A 78 5.02 -17.39 7.04
CA CYS A 78 4.20 -16.51 6.21
C CYS A 78 4.54 -16.72 4.73
N ILE A 79 3.52 -16.75 3.88
CA ILE A 79 3.65 -16.87 2.43
C ILE A 79 3.20 -15.56 1.80
N LEU A 80 4.10 -14.92 1.06
CA LEU A 80 3.80 -13.79 0.19
C LEU A 80 3.51 -14.31 -1.21
N THR A 81 2.57 -13.65 -1.89
CA THR A 81 2.25 -13.92 -3.29
C THR A 81 1.86 -12.63 -3.98
N PHE A 82 1.86 -12.61 -5.31
CA PHE A 82 1.21 -11.56 -6.08
C PHE A 82 -0.03 -12.13 -6.76
N ASN A 83 -1.23 -11.77 -6.27
CA ASN A 83 -2.53 -12.36 -6.67
C ASN A 83 -2.67 -13.86 -6.36
N GLY A 84 -1.79 -14.42 -5.54
CA GLY A 84 -1.75 -15.85 -5.30
C GLY A 84 -2.87 -16.39 -4.42
N ASN A 85 -3.56 -15.54 -3.66
CA ASN A 85 -4.76 -15.96 -2.92
C ASN A 85 -5.89 -16.37 -3.88
N SER A 86 -5.89 -15.85 -5.11
CA SER A 86 -6.87 -16.17 -6.14
C SER A 86 -6.43 -17.31 -7.07
N PHE A 87 -5.13 -17.56 -7.19
CA PHE A 87 -4.60 -18.54 -8.13
C PHE A 87 -3.59 -19.51 -7.53
N ASP A 88 -2.39 -19.08 -7.14
CA ASP A 88 -1.27 -19.94 -6.75
C ASP A 88 -1.62 -20.88 -5.59
N LEU A 89 -2.09 -20.31 -4.48
CA LEU A 89 -2.37 -21.06 -3.27
C LEU A 89 -3.54 -22.04 -3.43
N PRO A 90 -4.69 -21.67 -4.04
CA PRO A 90 -5.74 -22.62 -4.35
C PRO A 90 -5.29 -23.73 -5.29
N HIS A 91 -4.47 -23.43 -6.31
CA HIS A 91 -3.93 -24.43 -7.23
C HIS A 91 -3.04 -25.42 -6.50
N LEU A 92 -2.06 -24.95 -5.75
CA LEU A 92 -1.16 -25.80 -4.95
C LEU A 92 -1.94 -26.70 -3.98
N ARG A 93 -2.88 -26.15 -3.20
CA ARG A 93 -3.72 -26.92 -2.27
C ARG A 93 -4.43 -28.06 -2.95
N LYS A 94 -5.00 -27.81 -4.14
CA LYS A 94 -5.71 -28.85 -4.91
C LYS A 94 -4.77 -29.89 -5.47
N LYS A 95 -3.56 -29.52 -5.90
CA LYS A 95 -2.53 -30.46 -6.35
C LYS A 95 -2.06 -31.36 -5.20
N TYR A 96 -1.71 -30.79 -4.04
CA TYR A 96 -1.37 -31.59 -2.85
C TYR A 96 -2.49 -32.55 -2.45
N GLN A 97 -3.73 -32.09 -2.49
CA GLN A 97 -4.89 -32.95 -2.23
C GLN A 97 -5.00 -34.10 -3.26
N ALA A 98 -4.82 -33.81 -4.55
CA ALA A 98 -4.90 -34.81 -5.62
C ALA A 98 -3.83 -35.90 -5.47
N TYR A 99 -2.62 -35.51 -5.09
CA TYR A 99 -1.51 -36.47 -4.82
C TYR A 99 -1.58 -37.07 -3.42
N ARG A 100 -2.59 -36.77 -2.61
CA ARG A 100 -2.73 -37.21 -1.21
C ARG A 100 -1.51 -36.87 -0.35
N ALA A 101 -0.84 -35.76 -0.70
CA ALA A 101 0.30 -35.22 0.01
C ALA A 101 -0.13 -34.20 1.06
N GLN A 102 0.74 -33.97 2.06
CA GLN A 102 0.49 -32.95 3.06
C GLN A 102 0.57 -31.55 2.40
N ASP A 103 -0.46 -30.73 2.60
CA ASP A 103 -0.47 -29.34 2.13
C ASP A 103 0.42 -28.46 3.03
N PRO A 104 1.56 -27.95 2.55
CA PRO A 104 2.49 -27.15 3.33
C PRO A 104 1.98 -25.72 3.57
N THR A 105 0.91 -25.28 2.87
CA THR A 105 0.33 -23.95 3.01
C THR A 105 -0.72 -23.87 4.13
N LYS A 106 -1.18 -25.03 4.61
CA LYS A 106 -2.25 -25.10 5.60
C LYS A 106 -1.84 -24.48 6.93
N GLY A 107 -2.66 -23.55 7.41
CA GLY A 107 -2.44 -22.86 8.69
C GLY A 107 -1.39 -21.76 8.67
N LYS A 108 -0.76 -21.47 7.54
CA LYS A 108 0.17 -20.37 7.40
C LYS A 108 -0.53 -19.05 7.16
N LYS A 109 0.09 -17.96 7.63
CA LYS A 109 -0.32 -16.61 7.27
C LYS A 109 -0.01 -16.37 5.79
N THR A 110 -0.88 -15.65 5.10
CA THR A 110 -0.66 -15.29 3.70
C THR A 110 -0.80 -13.77 3.54
N LEU A 111 0.08 -13.18 2.75
CA LEU A 111 0.01 -11.78 2.34
C LEU A 111 -0.02 -11.74 0.81
N ASP A 112 -1.14 -11.32 0.25
CA ASP A 112 -1.30 -11.10 -1.18
C ASP A 112 -0.93 -9.65 -1.50
N LEU A 113 0.21 -9.44 -2.15
CA LEU A 113 0.76 -8.13 -2.45
C LEU A 113 -0.17 -7.30 -3.32
N MET A 114 -0.83 -7.92 -4.32
CA MET A 114 -1.78 -7.19 -5.15
C MET A 114 -2.90 -6.59 -4.30
N ARG A 115 -3.48 -7.38 -3.39
CA ARG A 115 -4.55 -6.91 -2.50
C ARG A 115 -4.06 -5.86 -1.51
N ALA A 116 -2.86 -6.04 -0.96
CA ALA A 116 -2.26 -5.10 -0.02
C ALA A 116 -1.93 -3.76 -0.67
N LEU A 117 -1.61 -3.75 -1.97
CA LEU A 117 -1.28 -2.55 -2.74
C LEU A 117 -2.48 -1.90 -3.45
N MET A 118 -3.59 -2.60 -3.59
CA MET A 118 -4.81 -2.05 -4.20
C MET A 118 -5.22 -0.67 -3.65
N PRO A 119 -5.19 -0.41 -2.34
CA PRO A 119 -5.52 0.90 -1.79
C PRO A 119 -4.62 2.03 -2.30
N TYR A 120 -3.41 1.73 -2.76
CA TYR A 120 -2.43 2.72 -3.22
C TYR A 120 -2.45 2.94 -4.74
N LYS A 121 -3.28 2.21 -5.50
CA LYS A 121 -3.32 2.29 -6.98
C LYS A 121 -3.49 3.72 -7.50
N PHE A 122 -4.35 4.50 -6.86
CA PHE A 122 -4.64 5.88 -7.30
C PHE A 122 -3.40 6.79 -7.18
N MET A 123 -2.44 6.49 -6.27
CA MET A 123 -1.20 7.24 -6.13
C MET A 123 -0.26 7.07 -7.33
N PHE A 124 -0.46 6.03 -8.13
CA PHE A 124 0.44 5.62 -9.19
C PHE A 124 -0.14 5.83 -10.59
N GLU A 125 -1.40 6.24 -10.69
CA GLU A 125 -2.12 6.35 -11.97
C GLU A 125 -2.07 5.07 -12.82
N LEU A 126 -2.01 3.90 -12.16
CA LEU A 126 -1.91 2.62 -12.84
C LEU A 126 -3.19 2.28 -13.60
N GLN A 127 -3.02 1.73 -14.82
CA GLN A 127 -4.13 1.31 -15.66
C GLN A 127 -4.79 0.01 -15.17
N SER A 128 -4.01 -0.87 -14.53
CA SER A 128 -4.50 -2.13 -13.98
C SER A 128 -3.76 -2.54 -12.71
N TYR A 129 -4.09 -3.72 -12.17
CA TYR A 129 -3.42 -4.31 -10.99
C TYR A 129 -2.44 -5.42 -11.36
N ARG A 130 -1.95 -5.47 -12.61
CA ARG A 130 -0.99 -6.48 -13.03
C ARG A 130 0.38 -6.19 -12.46
N LEU A 131 1.16 -7.25 -12.22
CA LEU A 131 2.53 -7.12 -11.74
C LEU A 131 3.37 -6.19 -12.62
N ALA A 132 3.24 -6.32 -13.95
CA ALA A 132 3.95 -5.49 -14.91
C ALA A 132 3.65 -3.98 -14.76
N ASP A 133 2.40 -3.60 -14.41
CA ASP A 133 2.06 -2.19 -14.19
C ASP A 133 2.74 -1.65 -12.93
N TYR A 134 2.78 -2.43 -11.85
CA TYR A 134 3.55 -2.03 -10.67
C TYR A 134 5.06 -1.97 -10.94
N LEU A 135 5.60 -2.88 -11.74
CA LEU A 135 7.02 -2.87 -12.10
C LEU A 135 7.39 -1.64 -12.93
N SER A 136 6.47 -1.12 -13.75
CA SER A 136 6.71 0.11 -14.52
C SER A 136 7.05 1.33 -13.66
N LEU A 137 6.61 1.36 -12.39
CA LEU A 137 6.91 2.43 -11.44
C LEU A 137 8.40 2.54 -11.11
N PHE A 138 9.14 1.47 -11.30
CA PHE A 138 10.59 1.45 -11.06
C PHE A 138 11.40 1.88 -12.29
N HIS A 139 10.73 2.24 -13.40
CA HIS A 139 11.34 2.79 -14.63
C HIS A 139 12.51 1.97 -15.19
N GLY A 140 12.44 0.64 -15.10
CA GLY A 140 13.52 -0.26 -15.57
C GLY A 140 14.81 -0.16 -14.78
N LYS A 141 14.79 0.39 -13.57
CA LYS A 141 15.97 0.56 -12.70
C LYS A 141 16.60 -0.76 -12.28
N TYR A 142 15.83 -1.84 -12.29
CA TYR A 142 16.24 -3.17 -11.83
C TYR A 142 16.08 -4.19 -12.96
N ASP A 143 17.07 -5.09 -13.06
CA ASP A 143 17.02 -6.25 -13.96
C ASP A 143 16.24 -7.36 -13.26
N ILE A 144 15.02 -7.63 -13.74
CA ILE A 144 14.08 -8.60 -13.17
C ILE A 144 14.02 -9.82 -14.07
N ARG A 145 14.42 -10.97 -13.56
CA ARG A 145 14.51 -12.22 -14.32
C ARG A 145 13.17 -12.94 -14.47
N ASN A 146 12.27 -12.78 -13.48
CA ASN A 146 11.00 -13.51 -13.41
C ASN A 146 9.99 -12.80 -12.51
N ASP A 147 8.75 -13.31 -12.48
CA ASP A 147 7.64 -12.73 -11.72
C ASP A 147 7.85 -12.80 -10.20
N ALA A 148 8.56 -13.80 -9.68
CA ALA A 148 8.85 -13.88 -8.25
C ALA A 148 9.80 -12.75 -7.81
N GLU A 149 10.86 -12.45 -8.57
CA GLU A 149 11.71 -11.29 -8.32
C GLU A 149 10.94 -9.97 -8.48
N GLY A 150 10.10 -9.91 -9.52
CA GLY A 150 9.23 -8.77 -9.72
C GLY A 150 8.30 -8.51 -8.53
N ALA A 151 7.66 -9.55 -8.03
CA ALA A 151 6.78 -9.45 -6.86
C ALA A 151 7.57 -9.07 -5.59
N LEU A 152 8.79 -9.57 -5.43
CA LEU A 152 9.66 -9.16 -4.33
C LEU A 152 9.99 -7.66 -4.40
N LEU A 153 10.37 -7.15 -5.56
CA LEU A 153 10.62 -5.72 -5.75
C LEU A 153 9.37 -4.90 -5.45
N VAL A 154 8.20 -5.31 -5.97
CA VAL A 154 6.92 -4.65 -5.75
C VAL A 154 6.52 -4.67 -4.27
N SER A 155 6.96 -5.66 -3.48
CA SER A 155 6.69 -5.70 -2.04
C SER A 155 7.24 -4.48 -1.30
N SER A 156 8.30 -3.85 -1.82
CA SER A 156 8.86 -2.61 -1.25
C SER A 156 7.86 -1.45 -1.24
N LEU A 157 6.87 -1.46 -2.15
CA LEU A 157 5.81 -0.45 -2.18
C LEU A 157 4.93 -0.46 -0.92
N LEU A 158 4.96 -1.51 -0.10
CA LEU A 158 4.28 -1.53 1.19
C LEU A 158 4.87 -0.49 2.17
N GLU A 159 6.12 -0.06 1.97
CA GLU A 159 6.75 1.03 2.73
C GLU A 159 6.06 2.37 2.50
N LEU A 160 5.26 2.52 1.45
CA LEU A 160 4.45 3.71 1.21
C LEU A 160 3.47 4.00 2.35
N SER A 161 3.15 3.01 3.17
CA SER A 161 2.38 3.23 4.40
C SER A 161 3.08 4.22 5.35
N ASN A 162 4.41 4.31 5.29
CA ASN A 162 5.21 5.24 6.09
C ASN A 162 5.02 6.71 5.67
N LEU A 163 4.56 7.00 4.44
CA LEU A 163 4.19 8.35 4.01
C LEU A 163 3.14 8.98 4.93
N PHE A 164 2.22 8.15 5.45
CA PHE A 164 1.10 8.57 6.27
C PHE A 164 1.37 8.47 7.78
N THR A 165 2.62 8.18 8.14
CA THR A 165 3.04 8.06 9.54
C THR A 165 4.01 9.20 9.86
N LEU A 166 3.58 10.13 10.71
CA LEU A 166 4.46 11.18 11.21
C LEU A 166 5.37 10.57 12.29
N PRO A 167 6.70 10.54 12.09
CA PRO A 167 7.62 10.04 13.08
C PRO A 167 7.60 10.90 14.34
N ASP A 168 7.99 10.32 15.47
CA ASP A 168 8.09 11.05 16.75
C ASP A 168 9.20 12.11 16.76
N THR A 169 10.12 12.04 15.80
CA THR A 169 11.29 12.92 15.68
C THR A 169 11.09 13.99 14.61
N SER A 170 11.42 15.23 14.95
CA SER A 170 11.63 16.42 14.10
C SER A 170 10.78 16.54 12.83
N CYS A 171 9.59 17.10 12.98
CA CYS A 171 8.87 17.68 11.84
C CYS A 171 9.23 19.17 11.77
N GLU A 172 9.82 19.58 10.65
CA GLU A 172 10.01 21.01 10.34
C GLU A 172 8.73 21.53 9.70
N ALA A 173 8.19 22.62 10.21
CA ALA A 173 7.01 23.23 9.64
C ALA A 173 7.12 24.75 9.63
N GLY A 174 6.51 25.37 8.61
CA GLY A 174 6.54 26.83 8.45
C GLY A 174 5.42 27.31 7.52
N MET A 175 5.15 28.61 7.57
CA MET A 175 4.28 29.28 6.60
C MET A 175 5.14 29.94 5.53
N LEU A 176 4.71 29.79 4.29
CA LEU A 176 5.27 30.49 3.14
C LEU A 176 4.20 31.44 2.59
N GLU A 177 4.59 32.65 2.34
CA GLU A 177 3.78 33.59 1.57
C GLU A 177 4.19 33.48 0.11
N GLN A 178 3.24 33.25 -0.77
CA GLN A 178 3.51 33.19 -2.20
C GLN A 178 3.46 34.63 -2.73
N GLU A 179 4.58 35.11 -3.29
CA GLU A 179 4.64 36.46 -3.89
C GLU A 179 3.57 36.60 -4.98
N GLY A 180 2.72 37.63 -4.83
CA GLY A 180 1.71 38.00 -5.82
C GLY A 180 0.34 37.36 -5.69
N GLU A 181 0.16 36.38 -4.77
CA GLU A 181 -1.14 35.78 -4.48
C GLU A 181 -1.53 35.97 -3.00
N SER A 182 -2.82 36.17 -2.72
CA SER A 182 -3.34 36.22 -1.35
C SER A 182 -3.35 34.84 -0.63
N LYS A 183 -2.85 33.82 -1.29
CA LYS A 183 -2.79 32.45 -0.76
C LYS A 183 -1.53 32.24 0.06
N LYS A 184 -1.70 31.71 1.27
CA LYS A 184 -0.61 31.25 2.13
C LYS A 184 -0.49 29.75 2.02
N ILE A 185 0.74 29.25 1.99
CA ILE A 185 1.02 27.81 1.97
C ILE A 185 1.64 27.42 3.31
N PHE A 186 0.99 26.50 3.99
CA PHE A 186 1.59 25.80 5.12
C PHE A 186 2.44 24.65 4.59
N ARG A 187 3.72 24.60 4.99
CA ARG A 187 4.65 23.54 4.61
C ARG A 187 5.12 22.78 5.83
N ALA A 188 5.08 21.45 5.76
CA ALA A 188 5.69 20.54 6.72
C ALA A 188 6.64 19.57 6.01
N LYS A 189 7.76 19.24 6.67
CA LYS A 189 8.74 18.28 6.16
C LYS A 189 9.18 17.37 7.30
N TRP A 190 9.28 16.07 7.02
CA TRP A 190 9.80 15.09 7.98
C TRP A 190 10.57 13.98 7.27
N LYS A 191 11.35 13.24 8.04
CA LYS A 191 12.11 12.09 7.55
C LYS A 191 11.32 10.81 7.84
N THR A 192 11.27 9.90 6.87
CA THR A 192 10.74 8.53 7.06
C THR A 192 11.82 7.63 7.66
N PRO A 193 11.43 6.54 8.37
CA PRO A 193 12.39 5.57 8.90
C PRO A 193 13.27 4.98 7.81
N ASP A 194 12.67 4.64 6.67
CA ASP A 194 13.32 4.04 5.52
C ASP A 194 13.23 4.93 4.29
N GLU A 195 14.11 4.70 3.34
CA GLU A 195 14.06 5.38 2.04
C GLU A 195 12.86 4.88 1.23
N MET A 196 12.10 5.80 0.63
CA MET A 196 10.99 5.42 -0.23
C MET A 196 11.50 4.75 -1.51
N PRO A 197 10.91 3.62 -1.90
CA PRO A 197 11.37 2.86 -3.06
C PRO A 197 11.19 3.61 -4.39
N ILE A 198 10.20 4.50 -4.43
CA ILE A 198 9.88 5.37 -5.57
C ILE A 198 9.54 6.78 -5.07
N ALA A 199 9.71 7.77 -5.94
CA ALA A 199 9.19 9.10 -5.69
C ALA A 199 7.68 9.09 -5.81
N ILE A 200 6.99 9.75 -4.87
CA ILE A 200 5.53 9.85 -4.85
C ILE A 200 5.13 11.31 -4.87
N GLU A 201 4.11 11.60 -5.63
CA GLU A 201 3.44 12.88 -5.65
C GLU A 201 1.93 12.65 -5.57
N ILE A 202 1.29 13.21 -4.54
CA ILE A 202 -0.16 13.18 -4.35
C ILE A 202 -0.65 14.62 -4.32
N PHE A 203 -1.55 14.93 -5.20
CA PHE A 203 -2.06 16.28 -5.38
C PHE A 203 -3.60 16.29 -5.33
N ASP A 204 -4.15 17.26 -4.59
CA ASP A 204 -5.54 17.66 -4.70
C ASP A 204 -5.65 19.19 -4.58
N GLU A 205 -6.86 19.75 -4.54
CA GLU A 205 -7.07 21.21 -4.50
C GLU A 205 -6.47 21.90 -3.25
N VAL A 206 -6.25 21.15 -2.18
CA VAL A 206 -5.83 21.68 -0.87
C VAL A 206 -4.45 21.16 -0.46
N PHE A 207 -4.13 19.94 -0.80
CA PHE A 207 -2.93 19.23 -0.35
C PHE A 207 -2.01 18.88 -1.50
N HIS A 208 -0.73 19.05 -1.27
CA HIS A 208 0.33 18.52 -2.13
C HIS A 208 1.34 17.77 -1.25
N LEU A 209 1.38 16.45 -1.37
CA LEU A 209 2.32 15.60 -0.67
C LEU A 209 3.33 15.04 -1.66
N THR A 210 4.61 15.27 -1.39
CA THR A 210 5.70 14.72 -2.19
C THR A 210 6.65 13.92 -1.33
N SER A 211 7.23 12.87 -1.89
CA SER A 211 8.31 12.12 -1.26
C SER A 211 9.49 11.97 -2.19
N CYS A 212 10.70 12.09 -1.64
CA CYS A 212 11.94 11.84 -2.36
C CYS A 212 13.00 11.31 -1.38
N GLY A 213 13.53 10.11 -1.66
CA GLY A 213 14.43 9.43 -0.75
C GLY A 213 13.76 9.20 0.61
N SER A 214 14.41 9.63 1.68
CA SER A 214 13.89 9.51 3.06
C SER A 214 13.08 10.72 3.53
N TYR A 215 12.67 11.62 2.64
CA TYR A 215 11.95 12.83 3.05
C TYR A 215 10.56 12.89 2.45
N VAL A 216 9.62 13.30 3.29
CA VAL A 216 8.25 13.64 2.89
C VAL A 216 8.02 15.13 3.10
N ARG A 217 7.39 15.78 2.13
CA ARG A 217 6.95 17.16 2.19
C ARG A 217 5.44 17.23 2.00
N LEU A 218 4.77 17.92 2.87
CA LEU A 218 3.35 18.24 2.78
C LEU A 218 3.18 19.75 2.64
N GLU A 219 2.50 20.17 1.61
CA GLU A 219 2.08 21.56 1.41
C GLU A 219 0.55 21.62 1.50
N ILE A 220 0.04 22.64 2.18
CA ILE A 220 -1.39 22.85 2.38
C ILE A 220 -1.71 24.28 2.00
N THR A 221 -2.59 24.45 1.03
CA THR A 221 -3.11 25.77 0.66
C THR A 221 -4.04 26.27 1.76
N CYS A 222 -3.72 27.44 2.33
CA CYS A 222 -4.51 28.07 3.36
C CYS A 222 -5.47 29.09 2.76
N ASP A 223 -6.69 29.13 3.24
CA ASP A 223 -7.64 30.18 2.94
C ASP A 223 -7.44 31.34 3.93
N GLY A 224 -6.65 32.30 3.52
CA GLY A 224 -6.22 33.40 4.39
C GLY A 224 -5.33 32.94 5.54
N SER A 225 -5.83 33.02 6.78
CA SER A 225 -5.10 32.62 7.99
C SER A 225 -5.75 31.41 8.68
N VAL A 226 -6.50 30.59 7.93
CA VAL A 226 -7.17 29.41 8.47
C VAL A 226 -6.76 28.14 7.75
N LEU A 227 -6.73 27.04 8.49
CA LEU A 227 -6.46 25.68 8.04
C LEU A 227 -7.72 24.86 8.15
N ARG A 228 -7.90 23.88 7.28
CA ARG A 228 -8.99 22.90 7.36
C ARG A 228 -8.56 21.71 8.21
N ARG A 229 -9.28 21.45 9.29
CA ARG A 229 -9.14 20.25 10.11
C ARG A 229 -10.23 19.25 9.71
N TYR A 230 -9.86 18.20 9.03
CA TYR A 230 -10.79 17.18 8.55
C TYR A 230 -11.20 16.19 9.63
N TYR A 231 -12.46 15.75 9.56
CA TYR A 231 -13.03 14.69 10.38
C TYR A 231 -13.27 13.46 9.51
N ILE A 232 -12.94 12.30 10.08
CA ILE A 232 -12.95 11.02 9.35
C ILE A 232 -14.28 10.27 9.52
N ASP A 233 -15.05 10.63 10.52
CA ASP A 233 -16.36 10.09 10.85
C ASP A 233 -17.47 11.02 10.33
N TYR A 234 -17.33 11.49 9.09
CA TYR A 234 -18.21 12.48 8.44
C TYR A 234 -19.70 12.10 8.50
N GLU A 235 -20.03 10.82 8.66
CA GLU A 235 -21.40 10.33 8.83
C GLU A 235 -22.10 10.92 10.06
N ASN A 236 -21.33 11.40 11.04
CA ASN A 236 -21.83 12.04 12.26
C ASN A 236 -21.88 13.57 12.18
N TYR A 237 -21.64 14.14 11.01
CA TYR A 237 -21.53 15.58 10.81
C TYR A 237 -22.54 16.09 9.78
N ASP A 238 -22.95 17.33 9.95
CA ASP A 238 -23.65 18.13 8.94
C ASP A 238 -22.73 19.28 8.50
N PHE A 239 -22.74 19.59 7.20
CA PHE A 239 -22.06 20.76 6.64
C PHE A 239 -23.01 21.95 6.70
N LEU A 240 -22.55 23.04 7.29
CA LEU A 240 -23.31 24.28 7.48
C LEU A 240 -23.07 25.19 6.27
N LEU A 241 -24.12 25.40 5.47
CA LEU A 241 -24.02 26.08 4.16
C LEU A 241 -23.56 27.53 4.28
N ALA A 242 -24.00 28.25 5.30
CA ALA A 242 -23.65 29.65 5.50
C ALA A 242 -22.24 29.84 6.09
N GLU A 243 -21.84 28.91 6.97
CA GLU A 243 -20.57 28.95 7.70
C GLU A 243 -19.40 28.32 6.91
N GLY A 244 -19.71 27.45 5.95
CA GLY A 244 -18.73 26.82 5.10
C GLY A 244 -17.83 25.80 5.82
N TYR A 245 -18.32 25.18 6.90
CA TYR A 245 -17.64 24.11 7.62
C TYR A 245 -18.63 23.10 8.22
N ALA A 246 -18.11 21.94 8.64
CA ALA A 246 -18.90 20.87 9.24
C ALA A 246 -18.93 20.96 10.76
N ALA A 247 -20.11 20.62 11.34
CA ALA A 247 -20.30 20.49 12.77
C ALA A 247 -20.98 19.15 13.09
N HIS A 248 -20.64 18.58 14.25
CA HIS A 248 -21.23 17.32 14.70
C HIS A 248 -22.75 17.46 14.84
N ARG A 249 -23.51 16.45 14.43
CA ARG A 249 -24.98 16.46 14.40
C ARG A 249 -25.64 16.81 15.73
N SER A 250 -25.00 16.50 16.85
CA SER A 250 -25.49 16.92 18.16
C SER A 250 -25.52 18.45 18.35
N LEU A 251 -24.66 19.18 17.63
CA LEU A 251 -24.60 20.65 17.66
C LEU A 251 -25.53 21.28 16.62
N THR A 252 -25.82 20.54 15.54
CA THR A 252 -26.67 21.03 14.44
C THR A 252 -28.13 20.63 14.57
N ALA A 253 -28.51 19.97 15.68
CA ALA A 253 -29.87 19.50 15.90
C ALA A 253 -30.94 20.61 15.79
N TYR A 254 -30.59 21.84 16.12
CA TYR A 254 -31.47 23.02 16.07
C TYR A 254 -31.28 23.89 14.81
N VAL A 255 -30.42 23.50 13.90
CA VAL A 255 -30.21 24.18 12.62
C VAL A 255 -31.29 23.71 11.64
N ALA A 256 -31.96 24.64 10.97
CA ALA A 256 -32.98 24.34 9.97
C ALA A 256 -32.39 23.53 8.81
N ASP A 257 -33.17 22.58 8.26
CA ASP A 257 -32.69 21.62 7.27
C ASP A 257 -32.28 22.26 5.93
N ASP A 258 -32.82 23.43 5.60
CA ASP A 258 -32.44 24.24 4.45
C ASP A 258 -31.10 24.98 4.59
N ARG A 259 -30.51 24.98 5.79
CA ARG A 259 -29.22 25.62 6.10
C ARG A 259 -28.08 24.65 6.31
N LYS A 260 -28.34 23.36 6.22
CA LYS A 260 -27.35 22.31 6.40
C LYS A 260 -27.57 21.17 5.40
N GLU A 261 -26.52 20.43 5.15
CA GLU A 261 -26.56 19.18 4.39
C GLU A 261 -25.73 18.10 5.11
N LYS A 262 -25.96 16.84 4.77
CA LYS A 262 -25.10 15.77 5.29
C LYS A 262 -23.67 16.00 4.85
N ALA A 263 -22.75 16.01 5.81
CA ALA A 263 -21.34 16.11 5.47
C ALA A 263 -20.91 14.90 4.65
N VAL A 264 -20.06 15.17 3.67
CA VAL A 264 -19.34 14.15 2.89
C VAL A 264 -17.86 14.29 3.19
N ARG A 265 -17.06 13.32 2.77
CA ARG A 265 -15.64 13.31 3.08
C ARG A 265 -14.93 14.63 2.73
N THR A 266 -15.23 15.22 1.60
CA THR A 266 -14.53 16.42 1.08
C THR A 266 -14.92 17.71 1.78
N ASN A 267 -16.12 17.79 2.37
CA ASN A 267 -16.61 18.99 3.08
C ASN A 267 -16.69 18.81 4.62
N CYS A 268 -16.29 17.64 5.16
CA CYS A 268 -16.32 17.39 6.60
C CYS A 268 -15.05 17.93 7.29
N PHE A 269 -14.96 19.24 7.44
CA PHE A 269 -13.85 19.91 8.13
C PHE A 269 -14.34 21.08 8.98
N SER A 270 -13.56 21.43 10.01
CA SER A 270 -13.66 22.71 10.70
C SER A 270 -12.53 23.62 10.30
N LEU A 271 -12.77 24.94 10.45
CA LEU A 271 -11.76 25.96 10.21
C LEU A 271 -11.02 26.24 11.53
N ILE A 272 -9.70 26.18 11.50
CA ILE A 272 -8.85 26.50 12.65
C ILE A 272 -7.86 27.60 12.28
N PRO A 273 -7.64 28.60 13.16
CA PRO A 273 -6.65 29.63 12.90
C PRO A 273 -5.24 29.03 12.81
N VAL A 274 -4.44 29.44 11.83
CA VAL A 274 -3.04 29.03 11.71
C VAL A 274 -2.28 29.28 13.01
N SER A 275 -2.52 30.42 13.67
CA SER A 275 -1.92 30.75 14.97
C SER A 275 -2.18 29.75 16.09
N SER A 276 -3.25 28.94 15.97
CA SER A 276 -3.57 27.90 16.96
C SER A 276 -2.69 26.65 16.83
N VAL A 277 -2.03 26.49 15.67
CA VAL A 277 -1.21 25.32 15.32
C VAL A 277 0.29 25.65 15.42
N PHE A 278 0.69 26.93 15.37
CA PHE A 278 2.06 27.42 15.27
C PHE A 278 2.61 28.12 16.52
N PRO A 279 3.92 28.36 16.51
CA PRO A 279 5.07 27.44 16.54
C PRO A 279 5.37 26.98 17.97
N ASP A 280 4.71 27.57 18.99
CA ASP A 280 5.02 27.33 20.42
C ASP A 280 4.37 26.04 20.96
N ARG A 281 3.73 25.26 20.10
CA ARG A 281 2.97 24.06 20.49
C ARG A 281 3.20 22.89 19.53
N PRO A 282 4.36 22.26 19.55
CA PRO A 282 4.74 21.18 18.64
C PRO A 282 3.74 20.01 18.65
N ASP A 283 3.14 19.70 19.80
CA ASP A 283 2.13 18.65 19.92
C ASP A 283 0.85 18.93 19.13
N ARG A 284 0.45 20.20 19.03
CA ARG A 284 -0.74 20.58 18.25
C ARG A 284 -0.46 20.50 16.76
N LEU A 285 0.72 20.93 16.33
CA LEU A 285 1.21 20.81 14.97
C LEU A 285 1.22 19.33 14.54
N LYS A 286 1.84 18.48 15.36
CA LYS A 286 1.89 17.03 15.12
C LYS A 286 0.49 16.43 14.97
N LYS A 287 -0.43 16.73 15.88
CA LYS A 287 -1.83 16.27 15.82
C LYS A 287 -2.55 16.77 14.56
N TYR A 288 -2.28 18.00 14.16
CA TYR A 288 -2.87 18.56 12.95
C TYR A 288 -2.37 17.82 11.70
N ILE A 289 -1.05 17.69 11.52
CA ILE A 289 -0.46 16.95 10.39
C ILE A 289 -0.96 15.51 10.37
N GLN A 290 -1.00 14.83 11.51
CA GLN A 290 -1.56 13.49 11.61
C GLN A 290 -3.02 13.42 11.14
N SER A 291 -3.84 14.41 11.48
CA SER A 291 -5.24 14.44 11.03
C SER A 291 -5.36 14.58 9.52
N VAL A 292 -4.49 15.38 8.90
CA VAL A 292 -4.41 15.53 7.44
C VAL A 292 -3.96 14.24 6.77
N LEU A 293 -2.90 13.61 7.28
CA LEU A 293 -2.40 12.35 6.76
C LEU A 293 -3.43 11.22 6.86
N VAL A 294 -4.15 11.15 7.98
CA VAL A 294 -5.25 10.17 8.15
C VAL A 294 -6.38 10.44 7.17
N TYR A 295 -6.72 11.72 6.95
CA TYR A 295 -7.72 12.10 5.95
C TYR A 295 -7.28 11.65 4.55
N MET A 296 -6.03 11.94 4.16
CA MET A 296 -5.47 11.52 2.88
C MET A 296 -5.49 9.98 2.74
N LYS A 297 -4.99 9.25 3.73
CA LYS A 297 -4.96 7.78 3.74
C LYS A 297 -6.35 7.16 3.61
N ARG A 298 -7.37 7.66 4.30
CA ARG A 298 -8.75 7.14 4.17
C ARG A 298 -9.39 7.40 2.81
N GLY A 299 -8.88 8.37 2.06
CA GLY A 299 -9.23 8.51 0.65
C GLY A 299 -8.76 7.34 -0.19
N ILE A 300 -7.65 6.74 0.26
CA ILE A 300 -7.02 5.58 -0.36
C ILE A 300 -7.76 4.28 0.02
N ASP A 301 -8.06 4.14 1.32
CA ASP A 301 -8.61 2.90 1.90
C ASP A 301 -10.08 2.64 1.54
N ARG A 302 -10.78 3.51 0.80
CA ARG A 302 -12.12 3.19 0.31
C ARG A 302 -12.01 2.14 -0.78
N PRO A 303 -12.63 0.95 -0.59
CA PRO A 303 -12.89 0.10 -1.72
C PRO A 303 -13.73 0.93 -2.70
N PHE A 304 -13.29 1.04 -3.93
CA PHE A 304 -14.24 1.27 -5.01
C PHE A 304 -15.31 0.20 -4.82
N ASP A 305 -16.58 0.58 -4.88
CA ASP A 305 -17.65 -0.35 -5.13
C ASP A 305 -17.36 -0.98 -6.51
N ILE A 306 -16.46 -1.95 -6.49
CA ILE A 306 -16.32 -2.88 -7.58
C ILE A 306 -17.53 -3.79 -7.39
N GLU A 307 -18.61 -3.49 -8.09
CA GLU A 307 -19.53 -4.54 -8.47
C GLU A 307 -18.63 -5.63 -9.07
N ASP A 308 -18.52 -6.74 -8.36
CA ASP A 308 -17.82 -7.92 -8.83
C ASP A 308 -18.39 -8.22 -10.22
N PRO A 309 -17.57 -8.20 -11.30
CA PRO A 309 -18.05 -8.71 -12.57
C PRO A 309 -18.28 -10.22 -12.38
N VAL A 310 -19.53 -10.61 -12.53
CA VAL A 310 -20.05 -11.98 -12.54
C VAL A 310 -19.26 -12.91 -13.46
#